data_ba2759e507fee64987c92258f7b8ab65
#
_entry.id   ba2759e507fee64987c92258f7b8ab65
#
_cell.length_a   1.000
_cell.length_b   1.000
_cell.length_c   1.000
_cell.angle_alpha   90.00
_cell.angle_beta   90.00
_cell.angle_gamma   90.00
#
_symmetry.space_group_name_H-M   'P 1'
#
loop_
_entity.id
_entity.type
_entity.pdbx_description
1 polymer ?
#
loop_
_entity_poly.entity_id
_entity_poly.type
_entity_poly.pdbx_seq_one_letter_code
_entity_poly.pdbx_strand_id
1 'polypeptide(L)'
;MTTGTNVVDSGMAWYWYILDWLKANAGRLVFFAVVLVIALLITKGLSRLMRKVLDHSNVPSASIFINIMRVLVWVVAATIVLKPVFGIDPTTLMTALGVGGIAVSLGLKDTVANVISGFGLMLGKVIQPGDIVSVAGTTGTVKDITWRQTVVRERNGNEMVIPNSVLNTASLEKLTPVNEGLVTMTFTAKAGSDPAELTQAVKAAIAKGTVQFAQPGSKPLVKLTGFSPYGIEVEAMAFTRDGVLLSTMRDAMARAVAGCAYVEQRAAIGE
;
A
#
# COMPACT_ATOMS: atom_id res chain seq x y z
N MET A 1 44.59 -34.80 -74.69
CA MET A 1 45.32 -34.08 -73.65
C MET A 1 44.70 -32.71 -73.51
N THR A 2 43.87 -32.53 -72.46
CA THR A 2 43.53 -31.22 -71.90
C THR A 2 42.44 -31.47 -70.87
N THR A 3 42.84 -31.88 -69.68
CA THR A 3 41.95 -31.95 -68.49
C THR A 3 42.73 -31.38 -67.28
N GLY A 4 42.79 -30.07 -67.16
CA GLY A 4 43.57 -29.49 -66.08
C GLY A 4 43.17 -28.08 -65.64
N THR A 5 42.03 -27.53 -66.07
CA THR A 5 41.70 -26.11 -65.80
C THR A 5 40.41 -25.88 -65.04
N ASN A 6 39.65 -26.91 -64.62
CA ASN A 6 38.32 -26.71 -64.01
C ASN A 6 38.27 -26.81 -62.50
N VAL A 7 39.35 -27.10 -61.76
CA VAL A 7 39.31 -27.27 -60.31
C VAL A 7 39.66 -25.97 -59.56
N VAL A 8 40.42 -25.06 -60.19
CA VAL A 8 40.82 -23.80 -59.56
C VAL A 8 39.69 -22.76 -59.62
N ASP A 9 38.82 -22.84 -60.65
CA ASP A 9 37.73 -21.90 -60.90
C ASP A 9 36.55 -22.14 -59.98
N SER A 10 36.30 -23.37 -59.50
CA SER A 10 35.24 -23.68 -58.58
C SER A 10 35.53 -23.21 -57.10
N GLY A 11 36.83 -23.12 -56.78
CA GLY A 11 37.26 -22.65 -55.44
C GLY A 11 37.15 -21.13 -55.22
N MET A 12 37.16 -20.32 -56.31
CA MET A 12 37.01 -18.87 -56.23
C MET A 12 35.57 -18.38 -56.47
N ALA A 13 34.73 -19.17 -57.08
CA ALA A 13 33.35 -18.81 -57.40
C ALA A 13 32.52 -18.52 -56.16
N TRP A 14 32.68 -19.33 -55.11
CA TRP A 14 31.96 -19.10 -53.81
C TRP A 14 32.40 -17.81 -53.09
N TYR A 15 33.68 -17.42 -53.22
CA TYR A 15 34.22 -16.19 -52.63
C TYR A 15 33.62 -14.94 -53.30
N TRP A 16 33.51 -14.92 -54.62
CA TRP A 16 32.87 -13.83 -55.36
C TRP A 16 31.39 -13.75 -55.07
N TYR A 17 30.70 -14.88 -54.94
CA TYR A 17 29.30 -14.94 -54.56
C TYR A 17 29.08 -14.35 -53.15
N ILE A 18 29.92 -14.66 -52.17
CA ILE A 18 29.85 -14.10 -50.80
C ILE A 18 30.14 -12.59 -50.84
N LEU A 19 31.12 -12.14 -51.59
CA LEU A 19 31.45 -10.73 -51.70
C LEU A 19 30.32 -9.92 -52.34
N ASP A 20 29.70 -10.42 -53.38
CA ASP A 20 28.58 -9.76 -54.03
C ASP A 20 27.34 -9.75 -53.13
N TRP A 21 27.09 -10.85 -52.42
CA TRP A 21 26.02 -10.90 -51.43
C TRP A 21 26.28 -9.90 -50.29
N LEU A 22 27.51 -9.81 -49.79
CA LEU A 22 27.91 -8.84 -48.75
C LEU A 22 27.73 -7.39 -49.24
N LYS A 23 28.14 -7.07 -50.46
CA LYS A 23 27.94 -5.75 -51.05
C LYS A 23 26.44 -5.42 -51.19
N ALA A 24 25.65 -6.37 -51.69
CA ALA A 24 24.21 -6.21 -51.86
C ALA A 24 23.45 -6.00 -50.54
N ASN A 25 23.96 -6.59 -49.45
CA ASN A 25 23.34 -6.49 -48.12
C ASN A 25 24.10 -5.57 -47.15
N ALA A 26 25.13 -4.85 -47.59
CA ALA A 26 25.99 -4.03 -46.75
C ALA A 26 25.20 -3.04 -45.89
N GLY A 27 24.21 -2.35 -46.45
CA GLY A 27 23.35 -1.42 -45.69
C GLY A 27 22.56 -2.10 -44.58
N ARG A 28 22.04 -3.30 -44.83
CA ARG A 28 21.30 -4.08 -43.79
C ARG A 28 22.23 -4.56 -42.69
N LEU A 29 23.43 -5.01 -43.05
CA LEU A 29 24.44 -5.46 -42.09
C LEU A 29 24.96 -4.31 -41.22
N VAL A 30 25.22 -3.14 -41.82
CA VAL A 30 25.61 -1.94 -41.09
C VAL A 30 24.49 -1.51 -40.12
N PHE A 31 23.23 -1.47 -40.58
CA PHE A 31 22.10 -1.14 -39.76
C PHE A 31 21.96 -2.13 -38.56
N PHE A 32 22.09 -3.43 -38.83
CA PHE A 32 22.08 -4.45 -37.78
C PHE A 32 23.19 -4.23 -36.76
N ALA A 33 24.43 -4.00 -37.24
CA ALA A 33 25.57 -3.76 -36.34
C ALA A 33 25.39 -2.50 -35.49
N VAL A 34 24.84 -1.43 -36.05
CA VAL A 34 24.57 -0.17 -35.33
C VAL A 34 23.54 -0.41 -34.23
N VAL A 35 22.42 -1.05 -34.56
CA VAL A 35 21.37 -1.34 -33.53
C VAL A 35 21.92 -2.26 -32.44
N LEU A 36 22.71 -3.28 -32.80
CA LEU A 36 23.36 -4.18 -31.87
C LEU A 36 24.30 -3.43 -30.90
N VAL A 37 25.16 -2.55 -31.45
CA VAL A 37 26.07 -1.74 -30.61
C VAL A 37 25.31 -0.83 -29.70
N ILE A 38 24.26 -0.15 -30.18
CA ILE A 38 23.40 0.71 -29.37
C ILE A 38 22.72 -0.10 -28.24
N ALA A 39 22.15 -1.27 -28.58
CA ALA A 39 21.52 -2.13 -27.58
C ALA A 39 22.50 -2.60 -26.49
N LEU A 40 23.74 -2.96 -26.89
CA LEU A 40 24.79 -3.32 -25.94
C LEU A 40 25.21 -2.14 -25.05
N LEU A 41 25.35 -0.95 -25.61
CA LEU A 41 25.71 0.26 -24.86
C LEU A 41 24.60 0.62 -23.87
N ILE A 42 23.34 0.62 -24.31
CA ILE A 42 22.18 0.85 -23.43
C ILE A 42 22.14 -0.20 -22.31
N THR A 43 22.26 -1.48 -22.65
CA THR A 43 22.24 -2.58 -21.66
C THR A 43 23.37 -2.42 -20.65
N LYS A 44 24.59 -2.11 -21.09
CA LYS A 44 25.74 -1.89 -20.19
C LYS A 44 25.55 -0.64 -19.33
N GLY A 45 25.14 0.47 -19.93
CA GLY A 45 24.93 1.74 -19.23
C GLY A 45 23.84 1.60 -18.14
N LEU A 46 22.70 1.07 -18.53
CA LEU A 46 21.55 0.90 -17.65
C LEU A 46 21.82 -0.15 -16.53
N SER A 47 22.53 -1.24 -16.87
CA SER A 47 22.95 -2.22 -15.85
C SER A 47 23.93 -1.62 -14.83
N ARG A 48 24.85 -0.74 -15.25
CA ARG A 48 25.75 -0.04 -14.32
C ARG A 48 24.98 0.93 -13.42
N LEU A 49 24.06 1.69 -14.00
CA LEU A 49 23.23 2.64 -13.26
C LEU A 49 22.37 1.91 -12.21
N MET A 50 21.70 0.84 -12.64
CA MET A 50 20.86 0.03 -11.74
C MET A 50 21.68 -0.61 -10.62
N ARG A 51 22.85 -1.17 -10.91
CA ARG A 51 23.73 -1.69 -9.84
C ARG A 51 24.11 -0.60 -8.86
N LYS A 52 24.53 0.57 -9.32
CA LYS A 52 24.92 1.69 -8.46
C LYS A 52 23.78 2.14 -7.54
N VAL A 53 22.53 2.11 -8.02
CA VAL A 53 21.35 2.50 -7.23
C VAL A 53 20.93 1.37 -6.27
N LEU A 54 20.93 0.12 -6.75
CA LEU A 54 20.44 -1.01 -5.95
C LEU A 54 21.48 -1.52 -4.92
N ASP A 55 22.78 -1.39 -5.19
CA ASP A 55 23.82 -1.76 -4.23
C ASP A 55 23.83 -0.85 -2.98
N HIS A 56 23.26 0.37 -3.08
CA HIS A 56 23.01 1.26 -1.93
C HIS A 56 21.73 0.93 -1.15
N SER A 57 20.87 0.09 -1.71
CA SER A 57 19.63 -0.36 -1.08
C SER A 57 19.80 -1.84 -0.76
N ASN A 58 19.60 -2.26 0.47
CA ASN A 58 19.64 -3.67 0.91
C ASN A 58 18.55 -4.53 0.24
N VAL A 59 18.43 -4.46 -1.10
CA VAL A 59 17.43 -5.21 -1.87
C VAL A 59 18.00 -6.57 -2.23
N PRO A 60 17.52 -7.66 -1.61
CA PRO A 60 17.86 -9.02 -2.04
C PRO A 60 17.35 -9.21 -3.46
N SER A 61 18.20 -9.54 -4.44
CA SER A 61 17.84 -9.85 -5.82
C SER A 61 17.82 -8.68 -6.84
N ALA A 62 18.73 -7.72 -6.70
CA ALA A 62 18.97 -6.71 -7.75
C ALA A 62 19.13 -7.30 -9.16
N SER A 63 19.63 -8.54 -9.25
CA SER A 63 19.84 -9.26 -10.52
C SER A 63 18.54 -9.49 -11.31
N ILE A 64 17.40 -9.70 -10.65
CA ILE A 64 16.11 -9.92 -11.32
C ILE A 64 15.71 -8.67 -12.12
N PHE A 65 15.78 -7.50 -11.51
CA PHE A 65 15.44 -6.23 -12.15
C PHE A 65 16.35 -5.94 -13.34
N ILE A 66 17.66 -6.20 -13.20
CA ILE A 66 18.63 -6.04 -14.28
C ILE A 66 18.33 -7.01 -15.44
N ASN A 67 17.94 -8.24 -15.14
CA ASN A 67 17.62 -9.22 -16.19
C ASN A 67 16.31 -8.86 -16.92
N ILE A 68 15.27 -8.45 -16.21
CA ILE A 68 14.01 -7.99 -16.82
C ILE A 68 14.29 -6.80 -17.75
N MET A 69 15.03 -5.80 -17.28
CA MET A 69 15.40 -4.65 -18.07
C MET A 69 16.22 -5.04 -19.31
N ARG A 70 17.16 -5.99 -19.16
CA ARG A 70 17.94 -6.51 -20.28
C ARG A 70 17.05 -7.16 -21.34
N VAL A 71 16.11 -8.02 -20.91
CA VAL A 71 15.14 -8.66 -21.83
C VAL A 71 14.33 -7.61 -22.58
N LEU A 72 13.84 -6.56 -21.91
CA LEU A 72 13.08 -5.48 -22.56
C LEU A 72 13.91 -4.77 -23.64
N VAL A 73 15.17 -4.40 -23.33
CA VAL A 73 16.07 -3.76 -24.32
C VAL A 73 16.27 -4.65 -25.54
N TRP A 74 16.51 -5.95 -25.33
CA TRP A 74 16.73 -6.89 -26.42
C TRP A 74 15.47 -7.15 -27.26
N VAL A 75 14.30 -7.20 -26.63
CA VAL A 75 13.02 -7.33 -27.34
C VAL A 75 12.76 -6.12 -28.22
N VAL A 76 13.00 -4.90 -27.72
CA VAL A 76 12.87 -3.67 -28.52
C VAL A 76 13.89 -3.66 -29.67
N ALA A 77 15.15 -3.99 -29.40
CA ALA A 77 16.18 -4.06 -30.43
C ALA A 77 15.83 -5.08 -31.55
N ALA A 78 15.35 -6.26 -31.15
CA ALA A 78 14.89 -7.29 -32.10
C ALA A 78 13.74 -6.77 -32.97
N THR A 79 12.74 -6.09 -32.38
CA THR A 79 11.62 -5.52 -33.14
C THR A 79 12.06 -4.49 -34.16
N ILE A 80 13.03 -3.63 -33.82
CA ILE A 80 13.60 -2.62 -34.75
C ILE A 80 14.31 -3.26 -35.95
N VAL A 81 15.01 -4.38 -35.73
CA VAL A 81 15.83 -5.05 -36.75
C VAL A 81 15.00 -5.95 -37.68
N LEU A 82 13.85 -6.43 -37.23
CA LEU A 82 13.07 -7.48 -37.89
C LEU A 82 12.72 -7.14 -39.33
N LYS A 83 12.17 -5.96 -39.59
CA LYS A 83 11.74 -5.53 -40.93
C LYS A 83 12.91 -5.10 -41.84
N PRO A 84 13.82 -4.20 -41.43
CA PRO A 84 14.89 -3.71 -42.29
C PRO A 84 15.92 -4.77 -42.68
N VAL A 85 16.21 -5.71 -41.77
CA VAL A 85 17.27 -6.73 -41.99
C VAL A 85 16.70 -8.03 -42.51
N PHE A 86 15.63 -8.52 -41.90
CA PHE A 86 15.06 -9.83 -42.19
C PHE A 86 13.83 -9.78 -43.11
N GLY A 87 13.27 -8.59 -43.37
CA GLY A 87 12.07 -8.43 -44.19
C GLY A 87 10.80 -8.95 -43.54
N ILE A 88 10.85 -9.29 -42.23
CA ILE A 88 9.73 -9.83 -41.47
C ILE A 88 8.94 -8.65 -40.87
N ASP A 89 7.63 -8.64 -41.06
CA ASP A 89 6.78 -7.60 -40.49
C ASP A 89 6.67 -7.77 -38.96
N PRO A 90 7.07 -6.77 -38.16
CA PRO A 90 7.05 -6.85 -36.72
C PRO A 90 5.64 -6.72 -36.11
N THR A 91 4.61 -6.46 -36.93
CA THR A 91 3.23 -6.16 -36.42
C THR A 91 2.70 -7.25 -35.51
N THR A 92 2.88 -8.51 -35.86
CA THR A 92 2.43 -9.64 -35.00
C THR A 92 3.14 -9.63 -33.65
N LEU A 93 4.45 -9.39 -33.62
CA LEU A 93 5.23 -9.30 -32.40
C LEU A 93 4.80 -8.09 -31.56
N MET A 94 4.61 -6.93 -32.21
CA MET A 94 4.14 -5.72 -31.53
C MET A 94 2.75 -5.91 -30.93
N THR A 95 1.84 -6.59 -31.66
CA THR A 95 0.49 -6.92 -31.13
C THR A 95 0.59 -7.85 -29.92
N ALA A 96 1.40 -8.90 -30.00
CA ALA A 96 1.62 -9.82 -28.87
C ALA A 96 2.23 -9.10 -27.65
N LEU A 97 3.20 -8.20 -27.86
CA LEU A 97 3.78 -7.36 -26.80
C LEU A 97 2.75 -6.39 -26.22
N GLY A 98 1.86 -5.83 -27.04
CA GLY A 98 0.78 -4.96 -26.60
C GLY A 98 -0.19 -5.70 -25.67
N VAL A 99 -0.66 -6.89 -26.07
CA VAL A 99 -1.52 -7.73 -25.23
C VAL A 99 -0.81 -8.15 -23.94
N GLY A 100 0.46 -8.57 -24.04
CA GLY A 100 1.28 -8.90 -22.88
C GLY A 100 1.49 -7.70 -21.95
N GLY A 101 1.67 -6.51 -22.53
CA GLY A 101 1.78 -5.24 -21.78
C GLY A 101 0.51 -4.92 -20.98
N ILE A 102 -0.67 -5.17 -21.52
CA ILE A 102 -1.95 -5.02 -20.81
C ILE A 102 -2.00 -5.97 -19.62
N ALA A 103 -1.64 -7.25 -19.82
CA ALA A 103 -1.63 -8.23 -18.74
C ALA A 103 -0.67 -7.83 -17.59
N VAL A 104 0.55 -7.38 -17.94
CA VAL A 104 1.53 -6.87 -16.96
C VAL A 104 1.01 -5.62 -16.26
N SER A 105 0.39 -4.69 -16.99
CA SER A 105 -0.17 -3.46 -16.43
C SER A 105 -1.28 -3.75 -15.41
N LEU A 106 -2.17 -4.71 -15.71
CA LEU A 106 -3.19 -5.16 -14.78
C LEU A 106 -2.59 -5.80 -13.53
N GLY A 107 -1.53 -6.61 -13.69
CA GLY A 107 -0.81 -7.20 -12.55
C GLY A 107 -0.10 -6.19 -11.66
N LEU A 108 0.31 -5.04 -12.21
CA LEU A 108 1.00 -3.97 -11.47
C LEU A 108 0.06 -2.87 -10.95
N LYS A 109 -1.23 -2.94 -11.27
CA LYS A 109 -2.25 -1.92 -10.95
C LYS A 109 -2.16 -1.46 -9.49
N ASP A 110 -2.19 -2.40 -8.55
CA ASP A 110 -2.21 -2.08 -7.12
C ASP A 110 -0.88 -1.48 -6.65
N THR A 111 0.23 -1.92 -7.22
CA THR A 111 1.55 -1.33 -6.93
C THR A 111 1.60 0.14 -7.37
N VAL A 112 1.15 0.42 -8.59
CA VAL A 112 1.09 1.80 -9.12
C VAL A 112 0.12 2.65 -8.30
N ALA A 113 -1.05 2.11 -7.95
CA ALA A 113 -2.02 2.80 -7.10
C ALA A 113 -1.43 3.19 -5.75
N ASN A 114 -0.70 2.26 -5.10
CA ASN A 114 -0.03 2.54 -3.82
C ASN A 114 1.04 3.64 -3.93
N VAL A 115 1.83 3.61 -5.00
CA VAL A 115 2.86 4.62 -5.25
C VAL A 115 2.23 6.01 -5.44
N ILE A 116 1.24 6.12 -6.32
CA ILE A 116 0.55 7.39 -6.60
C ILE A 116 -0.12 7.92 -5.33
N SER A 117 -0.81 7.05 -4.59
CA SER A 117 -1.45 7.42 -3.32
C SER A 117 -0.42 7.86 -2.28
N GLY A 118 0.72 7.17 -2.16
CA GLY A 118 1.80 7.56 -1.25
C GLY A 118 2.36 8.95 -1.55
N PHE A 119 2.63 9.24 -2.82
CA PHE A 119 3.02 10.59 -3.23
C PHE A 119 1.93 11.62 -2.94
N GLY A 120 0.66 11.30 -3.19
CA GLY A 120 -0.47 12.18 -2.89
C GLY A 120 -0.57 12.50 -1.40
N LEU A 121 -0.43 11.50 -0.53
CA LEU A 121 -0.46 11.68 0.92
C LEU A 121 0.70 12.55 1.41
N MET A 122 1.92 12.32 0.91
CA MET A 122 3.12 13.07 1.30
C MET A 122 3.11 14.52 0.79
N LEU A 123 2.79 14.74 -0.48
CA LEU A 123 2.77 16.07 -1.09
C LEU A 123 1.57 16.90 -0.59
N GLY A 124 0.40 16.26 -0.46
CA GLY A 124 -0.82 16.90 0.04
C GLY A 124 -0.81 17.12 1.54
N LYS A 125 0.15 16.55 2.29
CA LYS A 125 0.22 16.59 3.75
C LYS A 125 -1.11 16.22 4.42
N VAL A 126 -1.84 15.29 3.80
CA VAL A 126 -3.14 14.82 4.31
C VAL A 126 -2.97 14.24 5.70
N ILE A 127 -1.93 13.43 5.88
CA ILE A 127 -1.46 12.91 7.15
C ILE A 127 0.06 13.08 7.25
N GLN A 128 0.56 13.14 8.47
CA GLN A 128 1.98 13.28 8.76
C GLN A 128 2.40 12.31 9.87
N PRO A 129 3.65 11.87 9.94
CA PRO A 129 4.17 11.16 11.10
C PRO A 129 3.90 11.94 12.39
N GLY A 130 3.32 11.26 13.39
CA GLY A 130 2.84 11.86 14.63
C GLY A 130 1.37 12.20 14.67
N ASP A 131 0.66 12.23 13.54
CA ASP A 131 -0.80 12.39 13.52
C ASP A 131 -1.49 11.15 14.09
N ILE A 132 -2.59 11.37 14.79
CA ILE A 132 -3.45 10.28 15.26
C ILE A 132 -4.59 10.13 14.27
N VAL A 133 -4.73 8.93 13.72
CA VAL A 133 -5.72 8.64 12.67
C VAL A 133 -6.56 7.42 13.00
N SER A 134 -7.80 7.44 12.52
CA SER A 134 -8.66 6.27 12.47
C SER A 134 -9.01 5.98 11.01
N VAL A 135 -8.64 4.82 10.51
CA VAL A 135 -8.83 4.41 9.12
C VAL A 135 -8.86 2.91 8.99
N ALA A 136 -9.76 2.39 8.17
CA ALA A 136 -9.90 0.97 7.88
C ALA A 136 -9.96 0.06 9.13
N GLY A 137 -10.61 0.54 10.20
CA GLY A 137 -10.73 -0.20 11.47
C GLY A 137 -9.51 -0.12 12.39
N THR A 138 -8.45 0.57 11.98
CA THR A 138 -7.24 0.81 12.78
C THR A 138 -7.24 2.23 13.32
N THR A 139 -6.99 2.38 14.62
CA THR A 139 -6.83 3.69 15.26
C THR A 139 -5.48 3.75 15.96
N GLY A 140 -4.70 4.78 15.68
CA GLY A 140 -3.38 4.94 16.29
C GLY A 140 -2.58 6.10 15.69
N THR A 141 -1.34 6.19 16.11
CA THR A 141 -0.41 7.24 15.66
C THR A 141 0.32 6.81 14.40
N VAL A 142 0.35 7.66 13.39
CA VAL A 142 1.16 7.46 12.18
C VAL A 142 2.63 7.46 12.57
N LYS A 143 3.30 6.33 12.38
CA LYS A 143 4.73 6.17 12.66
C LYS A 143 5.58 6.60 11.48
N ASP A 144 5.22 6.14 10.27
CA ASP A 144 5.97 6.39 9.04
C ASP A 144 5.08 6.29 7.81
N ILE A 145 5.43 7.04 6.77
CA ILE A 145 4.76 7.03 5.47
C ILE A 145 5.82 6.77 4.41
N THR A 146 5.74 5.61 3.77
CA THR A 146 6.63 5.24 2.68
C THR A 146 5.93 5.44 1.33
N TRP A 147 6.64 5.22 0.23
CA TRP A 147 6.08 5.31 -1.12
C TRP A 147 4.94 4.30 -1.39
N ARG A 148 4.87 3.19 -0.65
CA ARG A 148 3.90 2.10 -0.86
C ARG A 148 2.91 1.93 0.28
N GLN A 149 3.30 2.23 1.50
CA GLN A 149 2.53 1.91 2.70
C GLN A 149 2.75 2.93 3.81
N THR A 150 1.78 3.04 4.67
CA THR A 150 1.84 3.82 5.90
C THR A 150 1.82 2.87 7.10
N VAL A 151 2.64 3.14 8.09
CA VAL A 151 2.70 2.37 9.34
C VAL A 151 1.99 3.17 10.43
N VAL A 152 0.96 2.58 11.02
CA VAL A 152 0.21 3.15 12.15
C VAL A 152 0.49 2.31 13.38
N ARG A 153 0.91 2.93 14.47
CA ARG A 153 1.10 2.28 15.77
C ARG A 153 -0.14 2.46 16.59
N GLU A 154 -0.81 1.35 16.90
CA GLU A 154 -1.96 1.32 17.77
C GLU A 154 -1.57 1.54 19.25
N ARG A 155 -2.54 1.90 20.06
CA ARG A 155 -2.35 2.12 21.52
C ARG A 155 -1.85 0.87 22.27
N ASN A 156 -2.15 -0.34 21.79
CA ASN A 156 -1.65 -1.60 22.33
C ASN A 156 -0.16 -1.88 21.99
N GLY A 157 0.45 -1.03 21.17
CA GLY A 157 1.82 -1.16 20.69
C GLY A 157 1.98 -1.90 19.38
N ASN A 158 0.91 -2.48 18.81
CA ASN A 158 0.96 -3.14 17.53
C ASN A 158 1.23 -2.13 16.40
N GLU A 159 1.94 -2.56 15.37
CA GLU A 159 2.18 -1.77 14.17
C GLU A 159 1.36 -2.34 13.01
N MET A 160 0.40 -1.56 12.57
CA MET A 160 -0.44 -1.89 11.42
C MET A 160 0.16 -1.27 10.16
N VAL A 161 0.40 -2.13 9.17
CA VAL A 161 0.93 -1.72 7.86
C VAL A 161 -0.23 -1.60 6.88
N ILE A 162 -0.56 -0.38 6.50
CA ILE A 162 -1.71 -0.08 5.66
C ILE A 162 -1.21 0.35 4.27
N PRO A 163 -1.62 -0.33 3.17
CA PRO A 163 -1.31 0.12 1.82
C PRO A 163 -1.84 1.54 1.56
N ASN A 164 -1.04 2.39 0.92
CA ASN A 164 -1.43 3.80 0.70
C ASN A 164 -2.69 3.95 -0.16
N SER A 165 -2.96 3.00 -1.06
CA SER A 165 -4.20 2.98 -1.85
C SER A 165 -5.45 2.85 -0.98
N VAL A 166 -5.38 2.13 0.13
CA VAL A 166 -6.49 2.02 1.10
C VAL A 166 -6.73 3.36 1.77
N LEU A 167 -5.67 4.04 2.21
CA LEU A 167 -5.77 5.38 2.82
C LEU A 167 -6.37 6.42 1.88
N ASN A 168 -6.13 6.29 0.59
CA ASN A 168 -6.66 7.21 -0.42
C ASN A 168 -8.15 6.96 -0.75
N THR A 169 -8.67 5.77 -0.48
CA THR A 169 -10.04 5.37 -0.84
C THR A 169 -10.97 5.22 0.37
N ALA A 170 -10.43 4.97 1.56
CA ALA A 170 -11.21 4.87 2.78
C ALA A 170 -11.46 6.24 3.41
N SER A 171 -12.53 6.33 4.20
CA SER A 171 -12.72 7.49 5.09
C SER A 171 -11.61 7.48 6.13
N LEU A 172 -10.89 8.58 6.19
CA LEU A 172 -9.82 8.81 7.15
C LEU A 172 -10.25 9.90 8.11
N GLU A 173 -10.26 9.60 9.40
CA GLU A 173 -10.52 10.54 10.46
C GLU A 173 -9.21 10.90 11.16
N LYS A 174 -8.93 12.19 11.30
CA LYS A 174 -7.78 12.69 12.05
C LYS A 174 -8.25 13.06 13.45
N LEU A 175 -7.76 12.32 14.43
CA LEU A 175 -8.15 12.46 15.83
C LEU A 175 -7.26 13.46 16.56
N THR A 176 -7.83 14.11 17.56
CA THR A 176 -7.03 14.82 18.57
C THR A 176 -6.52 13.83 19.62
N PRO A 177 -5.43 14.11 20.33
CA PRO A 177 -4.95 13.26 21.42
C PRO A 177 -6.03 12.98 22.48
N VAL A 178 -6.93 13.93 22.71
CA VAL A 178 -8.05 13.77 23.65
C VAL A 178 -9.06 12.75 23.11
N ASN A 179 -9.46 12.89 21.86
CA ASN A 179 -10.48 12.00 21.27
C ASN A 179 -9.98 10.58 21.01
N GLU A 180 -8.69 10.39 20.83
CA GLU A 180 -8.10 9.06 20.74
C GLU A 180 -8.30 8.24 22.03
N GLY A 181 -8.28 8.93 23.17
CA GLY A 181 -8.55 8.34 24.48
C GLY A 181 -10.03 8.19 24.84
N LEU A 182 -10.96 8.55 23.96
CA LEU A 182 -12.40 8.48 24.25
C LEU A 182 -12.89 7.03 24.33
N VAL A 183 -13.50 6.70 25.44
CA VAL A 183 -14.22 5.44 25.67
C VAL A 183 -15.69 5.72 25.84
N THR A 184 -16.51 5.08 25.03
CA THR A 184 -17.97 5.16 25.10
C THR A 184 -18.52 3.82 25.55
N MET A 185 -19.51 3.88 26.47
CA MET A 185 -20.25 2.74 26.99
C MET A 185 -21.74 3.06 27.03
N THR A 186 -22.55 2.18 26.51
CA THR A 186 -24.02 2.27 26.58
C THR A 186 -24.57 1.28 27.58
N PHE A 187 -25.61 1.67 28.27
CA PHE A 187 -26.35 0.80 29.18
C PHE A 187 -27.78 1.31 29.37
N THR A 188 -28.65 0.48 29.93
CA THR A 188 -30.03 0.85 30.23
C THR A 188 -30.17 1.19 31.71
N ALA A 189 -30.77 2.33 32.00
CA ALA A 189 -31.16 2.72 33.33
C ALA A 189 -32.64 2.40 33.61
N LYS A 190 -32.99 2.23 34.88
CA LYS A 190 -34.35 1.89 35.31
C LYS A 190 -35.37 2.90 34.81
N ALA A 191 -36.51 2.41 34.35
CA ALA A 191 -37.64 3.25 33.99
C ALA A 191 -38.10 4.09 35.19
N GLY A 192 -38.46 5.36 34.94
CA GLY A 192 -38.93 6.28 35.99
C GLY A 192 -37.82 6.91 36.84
N SER A 193 -36.54 6.66 36.56
CA SER A 193 -35.43 7.35 37.20
C SER A 193 -35.45 8.84 36.88
N ASP A 194 -35.19 9.70 37.83
CA ASP A 194 -34.96 11.13 37.57
C ASP A 194 -33.70 11.33 36.73
N PRO A 195 -33.79 12.00 35.58
CA PRO A 195 -32.65 12.17 34.68
C PRO A 195 -31.46 12.92 35.27
N ALA A 196 -31.72 13.88 36.18
CA ALA A 196 -30.66 14.69 36.78
C ALA A 196 -29.89 13.88 37.83
N GLU A 197 -30.63 13.18 38.72
CA GLU A 197 -30.06 12.30 39.73
C GLU A 197 -29.29 11.14 39.12
N LEU A 198 -29.88 10.47 38.10
CA LEU A 198 -29.23 9.41 37.33
C LEU A 198 -27.90 9.89 36.72
N THR A 199 -27.92 11.02 36.02
CA THR A 199 -26.73 11.58 35.39
C THR A 199 -25.64 11.89 36.40
N GLN A 200 -26.00 12.49 37.56
CA GLN A 200 -25.05 12.85 38.60
C GLN A 200 -24.47 11.60 39.29
N ALA A 201 -25.29 10.62 39.62
CA ALA A 201 -24.86 9.38 40.24
C ALA A 201 -23.89 8.59 39.35
N VAL A 202 -24.22 8.43 38.05
CA VAL A 202 -23.36 7.74 37.10
C VAL A 202 -22.05 8.49 36.85
N LYS A 203 -22.09 9.82 36.72
CA LYS A 203 -20.85 10.63 36.61
C LYS A 203 -19.95 10.45 37.84
N ALA A 204 -20.51 10.49 39.02
CA ALA A 204 -19.77 10.31 40.30
C ALA A 204 -19.16 8.90 40.38
N ALA A 205 -19.93 7.86 40.05
CA ALA A 205 -19.46 6.48 40.05
C ALA A 205 -18.31 6.27 39.09
N ILE A 206 -18.45 6.72 37.83
CA ILE A 206 -17.39 6.60 36.82
C ILE A 206 -16.15 7.40 37.26
N ALA A 207 -16.31 8.64 37.70
CA ALA A 207 -15.20 9.46 38.15
C ALA A 207 -14.40 8.78 39.27
N LYS A 208 -15.10 8.16 40.25
CA LYS A 208 -14.46 7.42 41.34
C LYS A 208 -13.78 6.12 40.87
N GLY A 209 -14.47 5.34 40.02
CA GLY A 209 -13.99 4.03 39.60
C GLY A 209 -12.88 4.08 38.57
N THR A 210 -12.70 5.20 37.85
CA THR A 210 -11.73 5.35 36.78
C THR A 210 -10.57 6.29 37.10
N VAL A 211 -10.45 6.80 38.33
CA VAL A 211 -9.42 7.80 38.72
C VAL A 211 -8.00 7.46 38.23
N GLN A 212 -7.60 6.19 38.36
CA GLN A 212 -6.26 5.75 37.99
C GLN A 212 -6.04 5.61 36.47
N PHE A 213 -7.10 5.59 35.67
CA PHE A 213 -7.06 5.39 34.22
C PHE A 213 -7.46 6.64 33.44
N ALA A 214 -8.22 7.54 34.08
CA ALA A 214 -8.74 8.73 33.42
C ALA A 214 -7.63 9.75 33.08
N GLN A 215 -7.85 10.50 32.02
CA GLN A 215 -7.01 11.63 31.65
C GLN A 215 -7.14 12.72 32.74
N PRO A 216 -6.00 13.26 33.23
CA PRO A 216 -6.04 14.33 34.23
C PRO A 216 -6.87 15.53 33.79
N GLY A 217 -7.75 15.99 34.66
CA GLY A 217 -8.62 17.14 34.39
C GLY A 217 -9.86 16.84 33.52
N SER A 218 -9.99 15.65 32.94
CA SER A 218 -11.22 15.26 32.24
C SER A 218 -12.31 14.81 33.18
N LYS A 219 -13.56 15.13 32.84
CA LYS A 219 -14.74 14.69 33.61
C LYS A 219 -15.57 13.73 32.71
N PRO A 220 -16.14 12.65 33.31
CA PRO A 220 -17.06 11.81 32.57
C PRO A 220 -18.27 12.59 32.07
N LEU A 221 -18.70 12.24 30.85
CA LEU A 221 -19.92 12.75 30.24
C LEU A 221 -20.98 11.64 30.26
N VAL A 222 -22.20 12.01 30.59
CA VAL A 222 -23.34 11.08 30.59
C VAL A 222 -24.46 11.76 29.83
N LYS A 223 -24.99 11.08 28.81
CA LYS A 223 -26.09 11.53 27.97
C LYS A 223 -27.20 10.48 27.97
N LEU A 224 -28.43 10.93 27.94
CA LEU A 224 -29.58 10.09 27.68
C LEU A 224 -29.76 10.08 26.14
N THR A 225 -29.82 8.90 25.56
CA THR A 225 -29.89 8.74 24.13
C THR A 225 -31.27 8.32 23.62
N GLY A 226 -32.08 7.78 24.53
CA GLY A 226 -33.42 7.36 24.15
C GLY A 226 -34.13 6.60 25.26
N PHE A 227 -35.24 5.95 24.91
CA PHE A 227 -36.02 5.09 25.76
C PHE A 227 -36.24 3.74 25.08
N SER A 228 -36.13 2.68 25.86
CA SER A 228 -36.42 1.32 25.42
C SER A 228 -37.54 0.73 26.26
N PRO A 229 -38.12 -0.42 25.91
CA PRO A 229 -39.10 -1.13 26.74
C PRO A 229 -38.57 -1.49 28.13
N TYR A 230 -37.25 -1.48 28.29
CA TYR A 230 -36.59 -1.85 29.57
C TYR A 230 -36.20 -0.65 30.44
N GLY A 231 -36.25 0.57 29.86
CA GLY A 231 -35.89 1.77 30.61
C GLY A 231 -35.29 2.88 29.77
N ILE A 232 -34.46 3.70 30.39
CA ILE A 232 -33.80 4.84 29.74
C ILE A 232 -32.46 4.40 29.15
N GLU A 233 -32.23 4.64 27.89
CA GLU A 233 -30.93 4.38 27.24
C GLU A 233 -29.93 5.50 27.57
N VAL A 234 -28.78 5.10 28.08
CA VAL A 234 -27.76 6.01 28.59
C VAL A 234 -26.43 5.72 27.88
N GLU A 235 -25.79 6.77 27.43
CA GLU A 235 -24.44 6.75 26.92
C GLU A 235 -23.50 7.47 27.89
N ALA A 236 -22.52 6.74 28.41
CA ALA A 236 -21.48 7.28 29.27
C ALA A 236 -20.15 7.32 28.51
N MET A 237 -19.46 8.45 28.59
CA MET A 237 -18.19 8.70 27.95
C MET A 237 -17.14 9.12 28.96
N ALA A 238 -15.92 8.61 28.81
CA ALA A 238 -14.79 9.05 29.61
C ALA A 238 -13.52 9.02 28.76
N PHE A 239 -12.52 9.84 29.12
CA PHE A 239 -11.26 9.96 28.42
C PHE A 239 -10.17 9.27 29.20
N THR A 240 -9.46 8.35 28.56
CA THR A 240 -8.37 7.62 29.18
C THR A 240 -7.03 8.32 28.92
N ARG A 241 -6.12 8.24 29.89
CA ARG A 241 -4.75 8.78 29.72
C ARG A 241 -3.95 7.94 28.75
N ASP A 242 -2.85 8.51 28.24
CA ASP A 242 -1.93 7.81 27.35
C ASP A 242 -1.36 6.55 28.00
N GLY A 243 -1.12 5.52 27.18
CA GLY A 243 -0.55 4.24 27.60
C GLY A 243 -1.54 3.30 28.32
N VAL A 244 -2.79 3.70 28.54
CA VAL A 244 -3.84 2.83 29.08
C VAL A 244 -4.72 2.32 27.96
N LEU A 245 -4.98 1.01 27.90
CA LEU A 245 -5.84 0.43 26.88
C LEU A 245 -7.30 0.91 27.06
N LEU A 246 -7.97 1.19 25.93
CA LEU A 246 -9.39 1.57 25.95
C LEU A 246 -10.28 0.50 26.57
N SER A 247 -9.91 -0.78 26.41
CA SER A 247 -10.60 -1.92 27.04
C SER A 247 -10.51 -1.91 28.57
N THR A 248 -9.34 -1.54 29.12
CA THR A 248 -9.15 -1.41 30.58
C THR A 248 -10.03 -0.30 31.15
N MET A 249 -10.06 0.84 30.45
CA MET A 249 -10.95 1.93 30.86
C MET A 249 -12.41 1.54 30.77
N ARG A 250 -12.82 0.83 29.71
CA ARG A 250 -14.18 0.33 29.52
C ARG A 250 -14.58 -0.64 30.63
N ASP A 251 -13.72 -1.59 31.02
CA ASP A 251 -13.96 -2.50 32.13
C ASP A 251 -14.16 -1.74 33.46
N ALA A 252 -13.29 -0.76 33.75
CA ALA A 252 -13.39 0.06 34.94
C ALA A 252 -14.70 0.87 34.98
N MET A 253 -15.11 1.45 33.84
CA MET A 253 -16.40 2.12 33.70
C MET A 253 -17.56 1.16 33.96
N ALA A 254 -17.53 -0.02 33.36
CA ALA A 254 -18.59 -1.03 33.51
C ALA A 254 -18.73 -1.48 34.96
N ARG A 255 -17.62 -1.75 35.64
CA ARG A 255 -17.64 -2.10 37.08
C ARG A 255 -18.18 -0.97 37.95
N ALA A 256 -17.80 0.26 37.67
CA ALA A 256 -18.27 1.43 38.42
C ALA A 256 -19.77 1.64 38.21
N VAL A 257 -20.27 1.47 36.99
CA VAL A 257 -21.69 1.65 36.66
C VAL A 257 -22.55 0.49 37.19
N ALA A 258 -22.04 -0.76 37.12
CA ALA A 258 -22.77 -1.93 37.64
C ALA A 258 -23.17 -1.82 39.10
N GLY A 259 -22.41 -1.05 39.91
CA GLY A 259 -22.75 -0.75 41.33
C GLY A 259 -23.79 0.35 41.54
N CYS A 260 -24.23 1.04 40.47
CA CYS A 260 -25.19 2.13 40.58
C CYS A 260 -26.63 1.61 40.75
N ALA A 261 -27.37 2.18 41.70
CA ALA A 261 -28.76 1.81 41.98
C ALA A 261 -29.72 2.06 40.79
N TYR A 262 -29.35 2.92 39.88
CA TYR A 262 -30.13 3.33 38.71
C TYR A 262 -29.98 2.39 37.48
N VAL A 263 -29.03 1.46 37.49
CA VAL A 263 -28.83 0.54 36.35
C VAL A 263 -29.90 -0.54 36.36
N GLU A 264 -30.47 -0.81 35.18
CA GLU A 264 -31.38 -1.92 34.99
C GLU A 264 -30.57 -3.22 34.90
N GLN A 265 -30.82 -4.15 35.80
CA GLN A 265 -30.07 -5.41 35.91
C GLN A 265 -30.88 -6.64 35.47
N ARG A 266 -32.09 -6.45 34.95
CA ARG A 266 -32.85 -7.56 34.42
C ARG A 266 -32.13 -8.15 33.21
N ALA A 267 -31.80 -9.43 33.30
CA ALA A 267 -31.38 -10.16 32.11
C ALA A 267 -32.53 -10.08 31.09
N ALA A 268 -32.21 -9.75 29.86
CA ALA A 268 -33.11 -9.98 28.76
C ALA A 268 -33.36 -11.50 28.71
N ILE A 269 -34.47 -11.95 29.30
CA ILE A 269 -34.94 -13.31 29.09
C ILE A 269 -35.49 -13.28 27.69
N GLY A 270 -34.68 -13.82 26.73
CA GLY A 270 -35.14 -14.04 25.40
C GLY A 270 -36.32 -15.02 25.45
N GLU A 271 -37.46 -14.57 24.97
CA GLU A 271 -38.54 -15.44 24.51
C GLU A 271 -38.21 -16.10 23.21
#